data_5522f1dd06f856c67d43935592e06ae2
#
_entry.id   5522f1dd06f856c67d43935592e06ae2
#
_cell.length_a   1.000
_cell.length_b   1.000
_cell.length_c   1.000
_cell.angle_alpha   90.00
_cell.angle_beta   90.00
_cell.angle_gamma   90.00
#
_symmetry.space_group_name_H-M   'P 1'
#
loop_
_entity.id
_entity.type
_entity.pdbx_description
1 polymer ?
#
loop_
_entity_poly.entity_id
_entity_poly.type
_entity_poly.pdbx_seq_one_letter_code
_entity_poly.pdbx_strand_id
1 'polypeptide(L)' 'SGPGLQERPKALEGKSAVVLDRVARHEGQVKLDGEVWTARPYNENDIYETGDQVTVVHIDGATAVVSKLV' A
#
# COMPACT_ATOMS: atom_id res chain seq x y z
N SER A 1 14.32 -13.24 16.36
CA SER A 1 14.67 -13.15 15.99
C SER A 1 15.31 -12.96 15.62
N GLY A 2 15.61 -13.02 15.70
CA GLY A 2 16.42 -12.71 15.36
C GLY A 2 16.24 -12.14 14.51
N PRO A 3 16.31 -12.20 14.36
CA PRO A 3 16.27 -11.67 13.55
C PRO A 3 15.22 -11.32 12.94
N GLY A 4 14.49 -11.42 13.55
CA GLY A 4 13.41 -11.01 12.97
C GLY A 4 13.60 -9.95 12.13
N LEU A 5 14.49 -9.71 12.20
CA LEU A 5 14.87 -8.75 11.49
C LEU A 5 14.32 -8.79 10.22
N GLN A 6 14.02 -9.84 9.76
CA GLN A 6 13.62 -9.87 8.47
C GLN A 6 12.18 -9.84 8.37
N GLU A 7 11.53 -9.54 9.40
CA GLU A 7 10.17 -9.57 9.31
C GLU A 7 9.60 -8.62 8.38
N ARG A 8 8.58 -8.98 7.65
CA ARG A 8 7.88 -8.09 6.85
C ARG A 8 7.05 -7.24 7.73
N PRO A 9 6.71 -6.02 7.33
CA PRO A 9 5.93 -5.11 8.17
C PRO A 9 4.46 -5.48 8.18
N LYS A 10 4.15 -6.61 8.76
CA LYS A 10 2.79 -7.05 8.84
C LYS A 10 1.94 -6.11 9.63
N ALA A 11 2.49 -5.33 10.50
CA ALA A 11 1.70 -4.39 11.28
C ALA A 11 1.03 -3.35 10.40
N LEU A 12 1.48 -3.17 9.16
CA LEU A 12 0.86 -2.21 8.28
C LEU A 12 -0.34 -2.79 7.53
N GLU A 13 -0.51 -4.10 7.56
CA GLU A 13 -1.64 -4.71 6.88
C GLU A 13 -2.93 -4.30 7.55
N GLY A 14 -3.91 -3.94 6.78
CA GLY A 14 -5.19 -3.49 7.31
C GLY A 14 -5.26 -2.02 7.61
N LYS A 15 -4.13 -1.30 7.52
CA LYS A 15 -4.17 0.12 7.80
C LYS A 15 -4.68 0.89 6.60
N SER A 16 -5.25 2.06 6.87
CA SER A 16 -5.72 2.93 5.81
C SER A 16 -4.58 3.76 5.28
N ALA A 17 -4.64 4.09 4.02
CA ALA A 17 -3.67 4.98 3.38
C ALA A 17 -4.41 5.91 2.44
N VAL A 18 -3.79 7.03 2.10
CA VAL A 18 -4.39 8.00 1.21
C VAL A 18 -3.54 8.07 -0.05
N VAL A 19 -4.19 8.00 -1.20
CA VAL A 19 -3.49 8.04 -2.47
C VAL A 19 -2.94 9.44 -2.71
N LEU A 20 -1.64 9.52 -2.96
CA LEU A 20 -0.98 10.77 -3.28
C LEU A 20 -0.84 10.94 -4.79
N ASP A 21 -0.40 9.88 -5.46
CA ASP A 21 -0.33 9.85 -6.91
C ASP A 21 -1.12 8.65 -7.36
N ARG A 22 -1.84 8.79 -8.45
CA ARG A 22 -2.73 7.75 -8.95
C ARG A 22 -2.08 6.36 -8.85
N VAL A 23 -2.80 5.44 -8.29
CA VAL A 23 -2.34 4.06 -8.13
C VAL A 23 -2.91 3.23 -9.27
N ALA A 24 -2.05 2.63 -10.05
CA ALA A 24 -2.43 1.78 -11.16
C ALA A 24 -1.42 0.64 -11.22
N ARG A 25 -1.58 -0.25 -12.17
CA ARG A 25 -0.80 -1.49 -12.22
C ARG A 25 0.70 -1.33 -11.97
N HIS A 26 1.31 -0.30 -12.53
CA HIS A 26 2.75 -0.14 -12.42
C HIS A 26 3.16 1.20 -11.83
N GLU A 27 2.27 1.90 -11.17
CA GLU A 27 2.61 3.20 -10.64
C GLU A 27 1.69 3.58 -9.50
N GLY A 28 2.15 4.41 -8.63
CA GLY A 28 1.32 4.96 -7.59
C GLY A 28 2.07 5.20 -6.31
N GLN A 29 1.56 6.15 -5.53
CA GLN A 29 2.10 6.44 -4.21
C GLN A 29 0.98 6.72 -3.25
N VAL A 30 1.16 6.30 -2.03
CA VAL A 30 0.19 6.55 -0.98
C VAL A 30 0.91 7.06 0.26
N LYS A 31 0.18 7.75 1.11
CA LYS A 31 0.70 8.14 2.41
C LYS A 31 0.17 7.12 3.40
N LEU A 32 1.08 6.43 4.05
CA LEU A 32 0.75 5.36 4.97
C LEU A 32 1.51 5.58 6.26
N ASP A 33 0.77 5.79 7.34
CA ASP A 33 1.40 5.93 8.64
C ASP A 33 2.42 7.06 8.65
N GLY A 34 2.11 8.15 7.96
CA GLY A 34 2.98 9.34 7.93
C GLY A 34 4.11 9.29 6.93
N GLU A 35 4.23 8.22 6.17
CA GLU A 35 5.31 8.08 5.20
C GLU A 35 4.79 7.82 3.82
N VAL A 36 5.56 8.20 2.82
CA VAL A 36 5.18 7.97 1.43
C VAL A 36 5.66 6.60 1.02
N TRP A 37 4.76 5.79 0.51
CA TRP A 37 5.06 4.45 0.04
C TRP A 37 4.70 4.33 -1.44
N THR A 38 5.51 3.62 -2.19
CA THR A 38 5.11 3.18 -3.52
C THR A 38 3.96 2.21 -3.32
N ALA A 39 2.95 2.28 -4.18
CA ALA A 39 1.78 1.44 -4.03
C ALA A 39 1.31 0.92 -5.37
N ARG A 40 0.66 -0.21 -5.34
CA ARG A 40 0.01 -0.73 -6.53
C ARG A 40 -1.30 -1.39 -6.09
N PRO A 41 -2.26 -1.56 -7.01
CA PRO A 41 -3.55 -2.12 -6.62
C PRO A 41 -3.45 -3.62 -6.45
N TYR A 42 -4.19 -4.15 -5.49
CA TYR A 42 -4.26 -5.58 -5.29
C TYR A 42 -4.86 -6.22 -6.53
N ASN A 43 -5.91 -5.63 -7.08
CA ASN A 43 -6.48 -6.10 -8.32
C ASN A 43 -5.86 -5.23 -9.40
N GLU A 44 -5.03 -5.84 -10.26
CA GLU A 44 -4.22 -5.05 -11.16
C GLU A 44 -5.00 -4.24 -12.17
N ASN A 45 -6.27 -4.46 -12.32
CA ASN A 45 -7.06 -3.64 -13.23
C ASN A 45 -7.72 -2.45 -12.54
N ASP A 46 -7.56 -2.32 -11.24
CA ASP A 46 -8.15 -1.21 -10.52
C ASP A 46 -7.25 0.02 -10.61
N ILE A 47 -7.86 1.19 -10.54
CA ILE A 47 -7.15 2.45 -10.51
C ILE A 47 -7.72 3.27 -9.36
N TYR A 48 -6.87 3.86 -8.55
CA TYR A 48 -7.30 4.69 -7.45
C TYR A 48 -6.72 6.07 -7.64
N GLU A 49 -7.55 7.09 -7.52
CA GLU A 49 -7.13 8.47 -7.82
C GLU A 49 -6.60 9.18 -6.59
N THR A 50 -5.85 10.25 -6.82
CA THR A 50 -5.31 11.06 -5.73
C THR A 50 -6.43 11.49 -4.80
N GLY A 51 -6.20 11.32 -3.51
CA GLY A 51 -7.17 11.65 -2.49
C GLY A 51 -8.03 10.48 -2.05
N ASP A 52 -8.03 9.40 -2.81
CA ASP A 52 -8.82 8.23 -2.42
C ASP A 52 -8.22 7.58 -1.18
N GLN A 53 -9.09 7.03 -0.36
CA GLN A 53 -8.66 6.28 0.80
C GLN A 53 -8.68 4.81 0.45
N VAL A 54 -7.60 4.12 0.74
CA VAL A 54 -7.46 2.70 0.42
C VAL A 54 -6.96 1.96 1.66
N THR A 55 -7.02 0.65 1.62
CA THR A 55 -6.56 -0.20 2.71
C THR A 55 -5.37 -1.03 2.24
N VAL A 56 -4.37 -1.16 3.07
CA VAL A 56 -3.20 -1.97 2.74
C VAL A 56 -3.57 -3.43 2.90
N VAL A 57 -3.46 -4.18 1.81
CA VAL A 57 -3.75 -5.61 1.82
C VAL A 57 -2.51 -6.35 2.32
N HIS A 58 -1.35 -6.01 1.80
CA HIS A 58 -0.09 -6.54 2.30
C HIS A 58 1.05 -5.70 1.73
N ILE A 59 2.24 -5.93 2.24
CA ILE A 59 3.43 -5.25 1.79
C ILE A 59 4.25 -6.25 0.99
N ASP A 60 4.67 -5.84 -0.20
CA ASP A 60 5.46 -6.67 -1.06
C ASP A 60 6.80 -5.94 -1.26
N GLY A 61 7.79 -6.32 -0.47
CA GLY A 61 9.07 -5.63 -0.49
C GLY A 61 8.89 -4.20 0.01
N ALA A 62 9.11 -3.24 -0.86
CA ALA A 62 8.96 -1.84 -0.51
C ALA A 62 7.68 -1.24 -1.09
N THR A 63 6.78 -2.08 -1.57
CA THR A 63 5.55 -1.62 -2.22
C THR A 63 4.34 -2.01 -1.37
N ALA A 64 3.45 -1.08 -1.16
CA ALA A 64 2.20 -1.36 -0.46
C ALA A 64 1.16 -1.79 -1.49
N VAL A 65 0.59 -2.96 -1.32
CA VAL A 65 -0.46 -3.45 -2.20
C VAL A 65 -1.78 -3.07 -1.54
N VAL A 66 -2.59 -2.28 -2.23
CA VAL A 66 -3.75 -1.65 -1.62
C VAL A 66 -5.04 -1.97 -2.36
N SER A 67 -6.16 -1.76 -1.69
CA SER A 67 -7.47 -2.00 -2.28
C SER A 67 -8.50 -1.11 -1.58
N LYS A 68 -9.53 -0.73 -2.32
CA LYS A 68 -10.60 0.04 -1.71
C LYS A 68 -11.66 -0.87 -1.13
N LEU A 69 -11.64 -2.12 -1.49
CA LEU A 69 -12.72 -3.02 -1.12
C LEU A 69 -12.55 -3.74 0.19
N VAL A 70 -11.48 -3.55 0.87
CA VAL A 70 -11.29 -4.28 2.12
C VAL A 70 -11.45 -3.39 3.31
#